data_748f01a34c8e9b874e155f9f6993181a
#
_entry.id   748f01a34c8e9b874e155f9f6993181a
#
_cell.length_a   1.000
_cell.length_b   1.000
_cell.length_c   1.000
_cell.angle_alpha   90.00
_cell.angle_beta   90.00
_cell.angle_gamma   90.00
#
_symmetry.space_group_name_H-M   'P 1'
#
loop_
_entity.id
_entity.type
_entity.pdbx_description
1 polymer ?
#
loop_
_entity_poly.entity_id
_entity_poly.type
_entity_poly.pdbx_seq_one_letter_code
_entity_poly.pdbx_strand_id
1 'polypeptide(L)'
;MTRIAFDFALTSYCQSRCKTCPRTNNETGEPEDWLVIRHVPFSKWKKNTIGLSDNIELEYIKFCGQTGDPMMHPDITEFVNHAFTFCNNIMISTNGGLRNTDWYTEMGNKYGEELKIVFAIDGIDHETNWKYREGVDFNKAWNNMVAYCNSPGYTQWDFLVFDWNWKQIPEVARLAKEINVDEVIYKINTGPHGLLDPAKKSIVEEMICQANTI
;
A
#
# COMPACT_ATOMS: atom_id res chain seq x y z
N MET A 1 8.13 4.27 -28.38
CA MET A 1 9.00 3.72 -27.33
C MET A 1 8.19 2.78 -26.47
N THR A 2 8.78 1.68 -26.02
CA THR A 2 8.10 0.77 -25.08
C THR A 2 8.14 1.41 -23.70
N ARG A 3 6.96 1.59 -23.06
CA ARG A 3 6.86 2.05 -21.68
C ARG A 3 7.07 0.87 -20.74
N ILE A 4 7.86 1.04 -19.71
CA ILE A 4 8.20 -0.01 -18.76
C ILE A 4 7.91 0.49 -17.35
N ALA A 5 7.23 -0.35 -16.57
CA ALA A 5 7.03 -0.15 -15.14
C ALA A 5 7.94 -1.12 -14.35
N PHE A 6 8.47 -0.64 -13.23
CA PHE A 6 9.28 -1.47 -12.34
C PHE A 6 8.70 -1.54 -10.93
N ASP A 7 8.56 -2.76 -10.41
CA ASP A 7 8.26 -3.01 -9.02
C ASP A 7 9.53 -3.42 -8.28
N PHE A 8 9.87 -2.68 -7.22
CA PHE A 8 11.04 -2.95 -6.38
C PHE A 8 10.62 -3.32 -4.95
N ALA A 9 11.05 -4.50 -4.51
CA ALA A 9 10.98 -4.89 -3.11
C ALA A 9 12.26 -4.42 -2.38
N LEU A 10 12.16 -3.31 -1.65
CA LEU A 10 13.30 -2.71 -0.95
C LEU A 10 13.69 -3.41 0.34
N THR A 11 12.73 -4.14 0.93
CA THR A 11 12.90 -4.81 2.20
C THR A 11 11.98 -6.01 2.31
N SER A 12 12.39 -7.00 3.08
CA SER A 12 11.54 -8.11 3.52
C SER A 12 11.07 -7.95 4.98
N TYR A 13 11.36 -6.82 5.62
CA TYR A 13 10.77 -6.49 6.91
C TYR A 13 9.33 -5.98 6.76
N CYS A 14 8.44 -6.43 7.63
CA CYS A 14 7.08 -5.92 7.79
C CYS A 14 6.66 -6.14 9.24
N GLN A 15 5.97 -5.19 9.86
CA GLN A 15 5.41 -5.36 11.20
C GLN A 15 4.09 -6.14 11.19
N SER A 16 3.45 -6.24 10.02
CA SER A 16 2.17 -6.92 9.86
C SER A 16 2.33 -8.44 9.68
N ARG A 17 1.36 -9.20 10.21
CA ARG A 17 1.26 -10.66 10.13
C ARG A 17 0.01 -11.09 9.34
N CYS A 18 -0.20 -10.48 8.19
CA CYS A 18 -1.36 -10.78 7.35
C CYS A 18 -1.42 -12.27 6.97
N LYS A 19 -2.51 -12.95 7.27
CA LYS A 19 -2.64 -14.43 7.15
C LYS A 19 -2.59 -14.96 5.71
N THR A 20 -2.91 -14.17 4.70
CA THR A 20 -2.76 -14.60 3.28
C THR A 20 -1.49 -14.08 2.63
N CYS A 21 -0.65 -13.38 3.40
CA CYS A 21 0.63 -12.89 2.89
C CYS A 21 1.61 -14.07 2.75
N PRO A 22 2.28 -14.24 1.61
CA PRO A 22 3.20 -15.35 1.39
C PRO A 22 4.41 -15.34 2.33
N ARG A 23 4.65 -14.24 3.04
CA ARG A 23 5.72 -14.13 4.05
C ARG A 23 5.37 -14.72 5.41
N THR A 24 4.07 -14.92 5.70
CA THR A 24 3.59 -15.29 7.04
C THR A 24 3.25 -16.76 7.09
N ASN A 25 3.91 -17.50 7.96
CA ASN A 25 3.53 -18.86 8.30
C ASN A 25 2.21 -18.82 9.07
N ASN A 26 1.16 -19.43 8.53
CA ASN A 26 -0.19 -19.35 9.11
C ASN A 26 -0.36 -20.12 10.43
N GLU A 27 0.57 -21.03 10.74
CA GLU A 27 0.53 -21.82 11.99
C GLU A 27 1.20 -21.04 13.13
N THR A 28 2.31 -20.38 12.85
CA THR A 28 3.12 -19.71 13.88
C THR A 28 2.90 -18.20 13.93
N GLY A 29 2.40 -17.58 12.84
CA GLY A 29 2.31 -16.12 12.67
C GLY A 29 3.65 -15.45 12.40
N GLU A 30 4.75 -16.22 12.35
CA GLU A 30 6.10 -15.71 12.10
C GLU A 30 6.41 -15.70 10.57
N PRO A 31 7.48 -15.02 10.14
CA PRO A 31 7.94 -15.13 8.76
C PRO A 31 8.26 -16.58 8.38
N GLU A 32 7.93 -16.96 7.14
CA GLU A 32 8.27 -18.26 6.58
C GLU A 32 9.80 -18.51 6.59
N ASP A 33 10.22 -19.75 6.84
CA ASP A 33 11.63 -20.15 6.97
C ASP A 33 12.47 -19.88 5.71
N TRP A 34 11.83 -19.88 4.53
CA TRP A 34 12.51 -19.59 3.27
C TRP A 34 12.82 -18.10 3.09
N LEU A 35 12.19 -17.21 3.87
CA LEU A 35 12.29 -15.77 3.71
C LEU A 35 13.55 -15.22 4.39
N VAL A 36 14.48 -14.76 3.59
CA VAL A 36 15.66 -14.04 4.11
C VAL A 36 15.24 -12.60 4.47
N ILE A 37 15.25 -12.30 5.77
CA ILE A 37 14.89 -10.96 6.28
C ILE A 37 16.07 -10.00 6.10
N ARG A 38 15.89 -8.99 5.21
CA ARG A 38 16.95 -8.01 4.89
C ARG A 38 16.40 -6.72 4.28
N HIS A 39 17.22 -5.69 4.29
CA HIS A 39 17.07 -4.49 3.48
C HIS A 39 17.99 -4.54 2.25
N VAL A 40 17.54 -3.95 1.14
CA VAL A 40 18.40 -3.69 -0.02
C VAL A 40 19.25 -2.46 0.29
N PRO A 41 20.59 -2.54 0.27
CA PRO A 41 21.41 -1.35 0.53
C PRO A 41 21.14 -0.26 -0.52
N PHE A 42 20.88 0.97 -0.08
CA PHE A 42 20.61 2.10 -0.96
C PHE A 42 21.74 2.32 -1.98
N SER A 43 22.99 2.23 -1.55
CA SER A 43 24.16 2.36 -2.43
C SER A 43 24.18 1.34 -3.58
N LYS A 44 23.76 0.09 -3.31
CA LYS A 44 23.67 -0.96 -4.33
C LYS A 44 22.55 -0.65 -5.32
N TRP A 45 21.37 -0.25 -4.82
CA TRP A 45 20.22 0.11 -5.67
C TRP A 45 20.57 1.30 -6.55
N LYS A 46 21.09 2.38 -5.96
CA LYS A 46 21.53 3.58 -6.67
C LYS A 46 22.50 3.25 -7.81
N LYS A 47 23.54 2.42 -7.54
CA LYS A 47 24.49 1.99 -8.57
C LYS A 47 23.83 1.26 -9.73
N ASN A 48 22.83 0.41 -9.45
CA ASN A 48 22.19 -0.43 -10.46
C ASN A 48 21.08 0.32 -11.26
N THR A 49 20.69 1.51 -10.84
CA THR A 49 19.68 2.34 -11.51
C THR A 49 20.30 3.52 -12.28
N ILE A 50 21.63 3.70 -12.25
CA ILE A 50 22.32 4.70 -13.07
C ILE A 50 22.08 4.38 -14.56
N GLY A 51 21.60 5.37 -15.31
CA GLY A 51 21.34 5.26 -16.74
C GLY A 51 20.10 4.42 -17.10
N LEU A 52 19.26 4.06 -16.13
CA LEU A 52 18.07 3.25 -16.38
C LEU A 52 17.09 3.91 -17.38
N SER A 53 16.99 5.24 -17.34
CA SER A 53 16.13 6.02 -18.25
C SER A 53 16.77 6.40 -19.59
N ASP A 54 18.06 6.09 -19.82
CA ASP A 54 18.78 6.57 -21.01
C ASP A 54 18.23 5.98 -22.33
N ASN A 55 17.68 4.77 -22.27
CA ASN A 55 17.22 4.04 -23.44
C ASN A 55 15.77 3.53 -23.36
N ILE A 56 15.08 3.80 -22.24
CA ILE A 56 13.70 3.36 -22.00
C ILE A 56 12.86 4.49 -21.42
N GLU A 57 11.59 4.51 -21.75
CA GLU A 57 10.60 5.38 -21.13
C GLU A 57 10.02 4.67 -19.90
N LEU A 58 10.26 5.23 -18.70
CA LEU A 58 9.69 4.71 -17.47
C LEU A 58 8.27 5.25 -17.29
N GLU A 59 7.31 4.36 -17.18
CA GLU A 59 5.93 4.71 -16.91
C GLU A 59 5.76 5.07 -15.42
N TYR A 60 6.25 4.18 -14.55
CA TYR A 60 6.36 4.42 -13.10
C TYR A 60 7.38 3.49 -12.45
N ILE A 61 7.80 3.87 -11.26
CA ILE A 61 8.52 3.01 -10.31
C ILE A 61 7.63 2.78 -9.11
N LYS A 62 7.41 1.51 -8.77
CA LYS A 62 6.66 1.12 -7.59
C LYS A 62 7.57 0.52 -6.53
N PHE A 63 7.59 1.12 -5.36
CA PHE A 63 8.11 0.52 -4.16
C PHE A 63 7.00 -0.27 -3.49
N CYS A 64 7.04 -1.56 -3.69
CA CYS A 64 6.06 -2.51 -3.18
C CYS A 64 6.80 -3.60 -2.42
N GLY A 65 6.21 -4.10 -1.38
CA GLY A 65 6.72 -5.27 -0.69
C GLY A 65 5.84 -6.47 -0.97
N GLN A 66 6.26 -7.40 -1.81
CA GLN A 66 5.59 -8.71 -1.86
C GLN A 66 5.76 -9.47 -0.54
N THR A 67 6.89 -9.24 0.13
CA THR A 67 7.27 -9.91 1.37
C THR A 67 7.67 -8.94 2.49
N GLY A 68 7.48 -7.63 2.31
CA GLY A 68 7.81 -6.60 3.27
C GLY A 68 6.96 -5.34 3.09
N ASP A 69 7.14 -4.36 3.95
CA ASP A 69 6.55 -3.03 3.78
C ASP A 69 7.69 -2.02 3.50
N PRO A 70 7.68 -1.27 2.39
CA PRO A 70 8.77 -0.36 2.04
C PRO A 70 9.04 0.69 3.12
N MET A 71 8.03 1.06 3.93
CA MET A 71 8.18 2.00 5.04
C MET A 71 9.03 1.44 6.20
N MET A 72 9.30 0.13 6.24
CA MET A 72 10.30 -0.47 7.16
C MET A 72 11.73 -0.14 6.77
N HIS A 73 11.98 0.26 5.51
CA HIS A 73 13.34 0.57 5.09
C HIS A 73 13.80 1.89 5.71
N PRO A 74 14.93 1.94 6.45
CA PRO A 74 15.41 3.17 7.07
C PRO A 74 15.61 4.31 6.06
N ASP A 75 16.14 3.99 4.89
CA ASP A 75 16.53 4.95 3.84
C ASP A 75 15.42 5.16 2.78
N ILE A 76 14.13 4.89 3.11
CA ILE A 76 13.04 5.00 2.11
C ILE A 76 12.99 6.39 1.45
N THR A 77 13.28 7.44 2.21
CA THR A 77 13.31 8.82 1.70
C THR A 77 14.38 9.00 0.62
N GLU A 78 15.56 8.43 0.82
CA GLU A 78 16.66 8.46 -0.16
C GLU A 78 16.31 7.68 -1.43
N PHE A 79 15.62 6.53 -1.29
CA PHE A 79 15.14 5.78 -2.44
C PHE A 79 14.14 6.59 -3.27
N VAL A 80 13.17 7.23 -2.63
CA VAL A 80 12.18 8.07 -3.30
C VAL A 80 12.87 9.26 -3.98
N ASN A 81 13.72 9.99 -3.24
CA ASN A 81 14.45 11.14 -3.78
C ASN A 81 15.28 10.76 -5.01
N HIS A 82 15.97 9.61 -4.97
CA HIS A 82 16.77 9.16 -6.09
C HIS A 82 15.91 8.67 -7.27
N ALA A 83 14.79 8.00 -7.01
CA ALA A 83 13.89 7.55 -8.07
C ALA A 83 13.36 8.73 -8.91
N PHE A 84 13.03 9.84 -8.27
CA PHE A 84 12.63 11.08 -8.93
C PHE A 84 13.73 11.74 -9.79
N THR A 85 14.97 11.30 -9.71
CA THR A 85 16.02 11.78 -10.63
C THR A 85 15.92 11.19 -12.03
N PHE A 86 15.14 10.11 -12.24
CA PHE A 86 15.04 9.42 -13.51
C PHE A 86 13.63 8.88 -13.87
N CYS A 87 12.65 9.07 -12.99
CA CYS A 87 11.23 8.73 -13.24
C CYS A 87 10.34 9.76 -12.58
N ASN A 88 9.31 10.25 -13.29
CA ASN A 88 8.41 11.28 -12.77
C ASN A 88 7.22 10.71 -12.00
N ASN A 89 6.98 9.41 -12.06
CA ASN A 89 5.85 8.79 -11.38
C ASN A 89 6.37 7.72 -10.41
N ILE A 90 6.25 7.99 -9.13
CA ILE A 90 6.65 7.05 -8.08
C ILE A 90 5.42 6.60 -7.30
N MET A 91 5.32 5.30 -7.05
CA MET A 91 4.25 4.70 -6.27
C MET A 91 4.84 3.97 -5.05
N ILE A 92 4.21 4.13 -3.90
CA ILE A 92 4.56 3.37 -2.68
C ILE A 92 3.32 2.63 -2.19
N SER A 93 3.41 1.30 -2.03
CA SER A 93 2.34 0.53 -1.39
C SER A 93 2.73 0.19 0.04
N THR A 94 1.90 0.57 1.00
CA THR A 94 2.16 0.38 2.44
C THR A 94 0.88 0.05 3.20
N ASN A 95 1.03 -0.59 4.37
CA ASN A 95 -0.09 -0.75 5.31
C ASN A 95 -0.37 0.52 6.13
N GLY A 96 0.39 1.59 5.94
CA GLY A 96 0.20 2.90 6.57
C GLY A 96 0.65 2.99 8.04
N GLY A 97 0.88 1.88 8.74
CA GLY A 97 1.17 1.86 10.18
C GLY A 97 2.59 2.29 10.57
N LEU A 98 3.40 2.77 9.63
CA LEU A 98 4.80 3.14 9.83
C LEU A 98 5.02 4.62 9.48
N ARG A 99 6.22 5.15 9.86
CA ARG A 99 6.51 6.58 9.79
C ARG A 99 5.52 7.40 10.63
N ASN A 100 5.52 8.70 10.48
CA ASN A 100 4.60 9.62 11.17
C ASN A 100 3.93 10.54 10.16
N THR A 101 2.93 11.29 10.59
CA THR A 101 2.17 12.23 9.77
C THR A 101 3.07 13.27 9.09
N ASP A 102 4.13 13.73 9.77
CA ASP A 102 5.03 14.75 9.23
C ASP A 102 5.75 14.24 7.99
N TRP A 103 6.23 12.97 8.01
CA TRP A 103 6.86 12.35 6.84
C TRP A 103 5.93 12.32 5.63
N TYR A 104 4.66 11.91 5.84
CA TYR A 104 3.67 11.85 4.75
C TYR A 104 3.36 13.24 4.20
N THR A 105 3.13 14.22 5.08
CA THR A 105 2.90 15.62 4.70
C THR A 105 4.08 16.21 3.93
N GLU A 106 5.32 15.99 4.41
CA GLU A 106 6.54 16.47 3.76
C GLU A 106 6.70 15.87 2.36
N MET A 107 6.51 14.56 2.23
CA MET A 107 6.67 13.87 0.94
C MET A 107 5.60 14.30 -0.07
N GLY A 108 4.34 14.46 0.36
CA GLY A 108 3.26 14.94 -0.49
C GLY A 108 3.47 16.41 -0.91
N ASN A 109 3.91 17.27 -0.01
CA ASN A 109 4.23 18.65 -0.35
C ASN A 109 5.42 18.77 -1.32
N LYS A 110 6.38 17.86 -1.22
CA LYS A 110 7.58 17.88 -2.05
C LYS A 110 7.33 17.40 -3.48
N TYR A 111 6.50 16.36 -3.66
CA TYR A 111 6.38 15.68 -4.95
C TYR A 111 4.99 15.80 -5.59
N GLY A 112 3.99 16.26 -4.83
CA GLY A 112 2.64 16.41 -5.35
C GLY A 112 2.08 15.10 -5.91
N GLU A 113 1.25 15.22 -6.94
CA GLU A 113 0.57 14.09 -7.60
C GLU A 113 1.53 13.07 -8.26
N GLU A 114 2.78 13.44 -8.49
CA GLU A 114 3.80 12.54 -9.03
C GLU A 114 4.20 11.43 -8.04
N LEU A 115 3.96 11.64 -6.74
CA LEU A 115 4.09 10.60 -5.72
C LEU A 115 2.71 10.05 -5.36
N LYS A 116 2.45 8.82 -5.75
CA LYS A 116 1.24 8.07 -5.36
C LYS A 116 1.54 7.17 -4.16
N ILE A 117 0.78 7.34 -3.07
CA ILE A 117 0.83 6.41 -1.95
C ILE A 117 -0.45 5.57 -1.91
N VAL A 118 -0.27 4.25 -1.96
CA VAL A 118 -1.33 3.26 -1.86
C VAL A 118 -1.39 2.76 -0.41
N PHE A 119 -2.42 3.17 0.31
CA PHE A 119 -2.68 2.72 1.67
C PHE A 119 -3.53 1.45 1.66
N ALA A 120 -2.99 0.36 2.18
CA ALA A 120 -3.69 -0.90 2.31
C ALA A 120 -4.29 -1.01 3.73
N ILE A 121 -5.52 -0.52 3.89
CA ILE A 121 -6.29 -0.52 5.13
C ILE A 121 -7.60 -1.26 4.90
N ASP A 122 -7.82 -2.38 5.59
CA ASP A 122 -8.89 -3.35 5.30
C ASP A 122 -10.00 -3.35 6.35
N GLY A 123 -10.25 -2.20 6.96
CA GLY A 123 -11.33 -1.95 7.93
C GLY A 123 -11.50 -0.46 8.19
N ILE A 124 -12.64 -0.08 8.77
CA ILE A 124 -12.94 1.30 9.19
C ILE A 124 -12.60 1.58 10.65
N ASP A 125 -12.12 0.56 11.36
CA ASP A 125 -11.74 0.59 12.77
C ASP A 125 -10.61 -0.40 13.06
N HIS A 126 -10.08 -0.34 14.29
CA HIS A 126 -9.01 -1.23 14.74
C HIS A 126 -9.43 -2.70 14.68
N GLU A 127 -10.64 -3.03 15.13
CA GLU A 127 -11.10 -4.42 15.22
C GLU A 127 -11.16 -5.09 13.85
N THR A 128 -11.76 -4.42 12.88
CA THR A 128 -11.94 -4.98 11.53
C THR A 128 -10.64 -5.01 10.74
N ASN A 129 -9.81 -3.96 10.84
CA ASN A 129 -8.51 -3.94 10.19
C ASN A 129 -7.56 -4.99 10.77
N TRP A 130 -7.56 -5.16 12.09
CA TRP A 130 -6.69 -6.13 12.78
C TRP A 130 -6.97 -7.59 12.41
N LYS A 131 -8.21 -7.93 12.04
CA LYS A 131 -8.56 -9.31 11.62
C LYS A 131 -7.68 -9.82 10.47
N TYR A 132 -7.20 -8.91 9.63
CA TYR A 132 -6.27 -9.23 8.54
C TYR A 132 -4.90 -8.58 8.72
N ARG A 133 -4.84 -7.29 9.04
CA ARG A 133 -3.61 -6.52 9.22
C ARG A 133 -3.09 -6.61 10.66
N GLU A 134 -3.00 -7.83 11.20
CA GLU A 134 -2.48 -8.05 12.53
C GLU A 134 -1.08 -7.40 12.69
N GLY A 135 -0.87 -6.64 13.77
CA GLY A 135 0.37 -5.89 14.03
C GLY A 135 0.40 -4.47 13.45
N VAL A 136 -0.66 -4.03 12.76
CA VAL A 136 -0.79 -2.64 12.29
C VAL A 136 -1.64 -1.83 13.27
N ASP A 137 -1.09 -0.73 13.78
CA ASP A 137 -1.87 0.28 14.50
C ASP A 137 -2.78 1.02 13.51
N PHE A 138 -4.08 0.74 13.60
CA PHE A 138 -5.10 1.34 12.73
C PHE A 138 -5.12 2.87 12.85
N ASN A 139 -5.10 3.41 14.06
CA ASN A 139 -5.18 4.86 14.26
C ASN A 139 -3.98 5.56 13.62
N LYS A 140 -2.80 4.96 13.74
CA LYS A 140 -1.60 5.49 13.10
C LYS A 140 -1.70 5.42 11.57
N ALA A 141 -2.15 4.29 11.02
CA ALA A 141 -2.33 4.12 9.58
C ALA A 141 -3.37 5.11 9.02
N TRP A 142 -4.48 5.28 9.71
CA TRP A 142 -5.53 6.24 9.38
C TRP A 142 -5.02 7.68 9.41
N ASN A 143 -4.37 8.10 10.52
CA ASN A 143 -3.85 9.44 10.66
C ASN A 143 -2.77 9.76 9.59
N ASN A 144 -1.95 8.78 9.23
CA ASN A 144 -0.95 8.93 8.17
C ASN A 144 -1.62 9.11 6.80
N MET A 145 -2.68 8.35 6.50
CA MET A 145 -3.45 8.51 5.27
C MET A 145 -4.12 9.88 5.22
N VAL A 146 -4.79 10.32 6.29
CA VAL A 146 -5.40 11.66 6.40
C VAL A 146 -4.37 12.77 6.20
N ALA A 147 -3.18 12.63 6.81
CA ALA A 147 -2.09 13.61 6.65
C ALA A 147 -1.61 13.70 5.20
N TYR A 148 -1.56 12.56 4.50
CA TYR A 148 -1.19 12.53 3.08
C TYR A 148 -2.28 13.13 2.19
N CYS A 149 -3.57 12.83 2.43
CA CYS A 149 -4.71 13.43 1.73
C CYS A 149 -4.77 14.96 1.88
N ASN A 150 -4.27 15.50 2.99
CA ASN A 150 -4.19 16.95 3.23
C ASN A 150 -2.97 17.62 2.56
N SER A 151 -2.16 16.87 1.82
CA SER A 151 -1.04 17.36 1.00
C SER A 151 -1.41 17.25 -0.48
N PRO A 152 -0.60 17.83 -1.41
CA PRO A 152 -0.83 17.69 -2.85
C PRO A 152 -0.54 16.27 -3.41
N GLY A 153 -0.14 15.30 -2.59
CA GLY A 153 0.19 13.95 -3.02
C GLY A 153 -1.04 13.14 -3.45
N TYR A 154 -0.87 12.18 -4.35
CA TYR A 154 -1.96 11.34 -4.83
C TYR A 154 -2.19 10.14 -3.88
N THR A 155 -3.36 10.07 -3.27
CA THR A 155 -3.74 9.03 -2.30
C THR A 155 -4.63 7.98 -2.93
N GLN A 156 -4.21 6.71 -2.88
CA GLN A 156 -5.06 5.57 -3.17
C GLN A 156 -5.32 4.76 -1.91
N TRP A 157 -6.59 4.44 -1.64
CA TRP A 157 -6.96 3.50 -0.60
C TRP A 157 -7.31 2.15 -1.21
N ASP A 158 -6.46 1.13 -0.98
CA ASP A 158 -6.74 -0.27 -1.30
C ASP A 158 -7.51 -0.91 -0.14
N PHE A 159 -8.74 -1.34 -0.40
CA PHE A 159 -9.60 -2.02 0.57
C PHE A 159 -9.86 -3.45 0.12
N LEU A 160 -9.27 -4.43 0.84
CA LEU A 160 -9.49 -5.84 0.57
C LEU A 160 -10.79 -6.29 1.22
N VAL A 161 -11.73 -6.77 0.40
CA VAL A 161 -13.07 -7.16 0.82
C VAL A 161 -13.07 -8.63 1.27
N PHE A 162 -13.40 -8.83 2.53
CA PHE A 162 -13.55 -10.13 3.20
C PHE A 162 -14.99 -10.40 3.59
N ASP A 163 -15.29 -11.64 4.01
CA ASP A 163 -16.63 -12.01 4.49
C ASP A 163 -17.05 -11.25 5.77
N TRP A 164 -16.12 -10.72 6.54
CA TRP A 164 -16.42 -9.94 7.75
C TRP A 164 -16.51 -8.43 7.58
N ASN A 165 -15.98 -7.86 6.46
CA ASN A 165 -15.94 -6.40 6.27
C ASN A 165 -16.72 -5.87 5.07
N TRP A 166 -17.30 -6.74 4.22
CA TRP A 166 -17.98 -6.29 2.99
C TRP A 166 -19.10 -5.27 3.23
N LYS A 167 -19.78 -5.34 4.38
CA LYS A 167 -20.81 -4.36 4.76
C LYS A 167 -20.27 -2.96 5.03
N GLN A 168 -18.95 -2.82 5.17
CA GLN A 168 -18.29 -1.54 5.39
C GLN A 168 -18.06 -0.76 4.09
N ILE A 169 -18.26 -1.35 2.90
CA ILE A 169 -18.04 -0.70 1.61
C ILE A 169 -18.67 0.69 1.50
N PRO A 170 -19.97 0.91 1.85
CA PRO A 170 -20.56 2.24 1.79
C PRO A 170 -19.92 3.24 2.74
N GLU A 171 -19.50 2.80 3.91
CA GLU A 171 -18.85 3.64 4.90
C GLU A 171 -17.41 3.98 4.46
N VAL A 172 -16.69 3.04 3.84
CA VAL A 172 -15.38 3.30 3.21
C VAL A 172 -15.51 4.40 2.15
N ALA A 173 -16.50 4.32 1.26
CA ALA A 173 -16.74 5.35 0.25
C ALA A 173 -17.05 6.72 0.88
N ARG A 174 -17.90 6.75 1.92
CA ARG A 174 -18.22 7.98 2.67
C ARG A 174 -16.97 8.60 3.32
N LEU A 175 -16.18 7.80 4.03
CA LEU A 175 -14.96 8.24 4.70
C LEU A 175 -13.89 8.70 3.69
N ALA A 176 -13.72 7.98 2.58
CA ALA A 176 -12.78 8.35 1.53
C ALA A 176 -13.10 9.74 0.96
N LYS A 177 -14.38 10.01 0.70
CA LYS A 177 -14.84 11.33 0.25
C LYS A 177 -14.62 12.43 1.31
N GLU A 178 -14.88 12.12 2.57
CA GLU A 178 -14.71 13.08 3.68
C GLU A 178 -13.26 13.54 3.85
N ILE A 179 -12.29 12.62 3.67
CA ILE A 179 -10.86 12.94 3.80
C ILE A 179 -10.17 13.23 2.46
N ASN A 180 -10.90 13.30 1.34
CA ASN A 180 -10.40 13.57 0.00
C ASN A 180 -9.38 12.54 -0.50
N VAL A 181 -9.69 11.24 -0.37
CA VAL A 181 -8.93 10.17 -1.05
C VAL A 181 -9.17 10.27 -2.55
N ASP A 182 -8.11 10.27 -3.37
CA ASP A 182 -8.23 10.41 -4.82
C ASP A 182 -8.81 9.18 -5.49
N GLU A 183 -8.50 7.98 -4.97
CA GLU A 183 -8.95 6.71 -5.55
C GLU A 183 -9.16 5.65 -4.49
N VAL A 184 -10.30 4.95 -4.53
CA VAL A 184 -10.54 3.76 -3.70
C VAL A 184 -10.61 2.53 -4.59
N ILE A 185 -9.77 1.52 -4.31
CA ILE A 185 -9.79 0.24 -5.03
C ILE A 185 -10.30 -0.87 -4.11
N TYR A 186 -11.48 -1.38 -4.40
CA TYR A 186 -12.04 -2.53 -3.71
C TYR A 186 -11.55 -3.82 -4.38
N LYS A 187 -10.92 -4.70 -3.62
CA LYS A 187 -10.40 -6.00 -4.10
C LYS A 187 -11.07 -7.13 -3.33
N ILE A 188 -11.87 -7.96 -3.99
CA ILE A 188 -12.47 -9.13 -3.34
C ILE A 188 -11.38 -10.13 -3.02
N ASN A 189 -11.29 -10.54 -1.74
CA ASN A 189 -10.33 -11.55 -1.31
C ASN A 189 -10.62 -12.89 -1.96
N THR A 190 -9.59 -13.47 -2.58
CA THR A 190 -9.64 -14.82 -3.20
C THR A 190 -8.83 -15.86 -2.40
N GLY A 191 -8.15 -15.42 -1.35
CA GLY A 191 -7.40 -16.31 -0.47
C GLY A 191 -8.30 -17.03 0.53
N PRO A 192 -7.82 -18.14 1.14
CA PRO A 192 -8.64 -19.00 2.02
C PRO A 192 -9.07 -18.31 3.32
N HIS A 193 -8.29 -17.32 3.82
CA HIS A 193 -8.64 -16.62 5.05
C HIS A 193 -9.66 -15.52 4.77
N GLY A 194 -10.85 -15.68 5.33
CA GLY A 194 -11.93 -14.70 5.16
C GLY A 194 -12.47 -14.60 3.74
N LEU A 195 -12.42 -15.73 3.00
CA LEU A 195 -13.01 -15.83 1.67
C LEU A 195 -14.48 -15.37 1.73
N LEU A 196 -14.84 -14.50 0.80
CA LEU A 196 -16.21 -14.05 0.67
C LEU A 196 -17.12 -15.23 0.29
N ASP A 197 -18.23 -15.39 1.02
CA ASP A 197 -19.25 -16.36 0.67
C ASP A 197 -19.73 -16.14 -0.78
N PRO A 198 -19.65 -17.15 -1.66
CA PRO A 198 -20.08 -17.03 -3.05
C PRO A 198 -21.50 -16.47 -3.22
N ALA A 199 -22.41 -16.76 -2.29
CA ALA A 199 -23.77 -16.24 -2.31
C ALA A 199 -23.86 -14.71 -2.14
N LYS A 200 -22.83 -14.08 -1.57
CA LYS A 200 -22.75 -12.63 -1.37
C LYS A 200 -22.09 -11.89 -2.53
N LYS A 201 -21.45 -12.60 -3.47
CA LYS A 201 -20.60 -11.99 -4.49
C LYS A 201 -21.31 -10.93 -5.32
N SER A 202 -22.49 -11.23 -5.84
CA SER A 202 -23.27 -10.28 -6.66
C SER A 202 -23.67 -9.03 -5.88
N ILE A 203 -24.04 -9.18 -4.60
CA ILE A 203 -24.40 -8.05 -3.75
C ILE A 203 -23.17 -7.18 -3.50
N VAL A 204 -22.02 -7.78 -3.25
CA VAL A 204 -20.76 -7.05 -3.02
C VAL A 204 -20.30 -6.32 -4.27
N GLU A 205 -20.36 -6.96 -5.45
CA GLU A 205 -20.04 -6.33 -6.74
C GLU A 205 -20.95 -5.11 -7.03
N GLU A 206 -22.25 -5.22 -6.72
CA GLU A 206 -23.18 -4.10 -6.84
C GLU A 206 -22.85 -2.96 -5.88
N MET A 207 -22.53 -3.28 -4.61
CA MET A 207 -22.12 -2.27 -3.62
C MET A 207 -20.82 -1.54 -4.04
N ILE A 208 -19.83 -2.27 -4.58
CA ILE A 208 -18.61 -1.68 -5.12
C ILE A 208 -18.93 -0.75 -6.29
N CYS A 209 -19.79 -1.18 -7.21
CA CYS A 209 -20.21 -0.35 -8.34
C CYS A 209 -20.85 0.95 -7.87
N GLN A 210 -21.75 0.89 -6.89
CA GLN A 210 -22.39 2.06 -6.28
C GLN A 210 -21.38 2.96 -5.56
N ALA A 211 -20.45 2.38 -4.80
CA ALA A 211 -19.41 3.12 -4.09
C ALA A 211 -18.48 3.90 -5.04
N ASN A 212 -18.18 3.35 -6.21
CA ASN A 212 -17.32 4.00 -7.23
C ASN A 212 -18.04 5.11 -8.01
N THR A 213 -19.35 5.29 -7.85
CA THR A 213 -20.15 6.34 -8.51
C THR A 213 -20.37 7.57 -7.63
N ILE A 214 -19.95 7.54 -6.38
CA ILE A 214 -20.10 8.62 -5.39
C ILE A 214 -18.83 9.48 -5.38
#